data_b5b1bf388d38411a5ae821ff8ec4f519
#
_entry.id   b5b1bf388d38411a5ae821ff8ec4f519
#
_cell.length_a   1.000
_cell.length_b   1.000
_cell.length_c   1.000
_cell.angle_alpha   90.00
_cell.angle_beta   90.00
_cell.angle_gamma   90.00
#
_symmetry.space_group_name_H-M   'P 1'
#
loop_
_entity.id
_entity.type
_entity.pdbx_description
1 polymer ?
#
loop_
_entity_poly.entity_id
_entity_poly.type
_entity_poly.pdbx_seq_one_letter_code
_entity_poly.pdbx_strand_id
1 'polypeptide(L)'
;MNSGKSTALLQAAHNYEERQQHVLLAKPAIDTKGDATIVSRLGVDRNVDFLVTPDLNLRATFVKLAADHLRDTGAKVSCLLIDEAQFLSRDQVDQALQIAVLEDVPVLAYGIRTDFLTNGFPGSLRLLEIAHSLEELKTICRCGRKAMFNARKANGEFIFDGAQVAIDGVDVTYESLCPHCYFHEKSIS
;
A
#
# COMPACT_ATOMS: atom_id res chain seq x y z
N MET A 1 0.86 0.47 -10.89
CA MET A 1 0.90 -0.83 -10.19
C MET A 1 2.24 -1.57 -10.32
N ASN A 2 3.11 -1.34 -11.26
CA ASN A 2 4.38 -2.08 -11.48
C ASN A 2 5.62 -1.39 -10.88
N SER A 3 5.49 -0.61 -9.82
CA SER A 3 6.59 0.20 -9.25
C SER A 3 7.45 -0.52 -8.21
N GLY A 4 7.24 -1.82 -7.98
CA GLY A 4 8.02 -2.58 -7.00
C GLY A 4 7.69 -2.28 -5.52
N LYS A 5 6.51 -1.73 -5.21
CA LYS A 5 6.10 -1.40 -3.82
C LYS A 5 6.28 -2.56 -2.85
N SER A 6 5.65 -3.70 -3.13
CA SER A 6 5.74 -4.87 -2.25
C SER A 6 7.18 -5.39 -2.12
N THR A 7 7.98 -5.29 -3.21
CA THR A 7 9.42 -5.62 -3.14
C THR A 7 10.17 -4.66 -2.22
N ALA A 8 9.93 -3.35 -2.34
CA ALA A 8 10.57 -2.34 -1.49
C ALA A 8 10.15 -2.50 -0.01
N LEU A 9 8.88 -2.82 0.24
CA LEU A 9 8.38 -3.12 1.58
C LEU A 9 9.07 -4.34 2.18
N LEU A 10 9.13 -5.45 1.44
CA LEU A 10 9.77 -6.68 1.91
C LEU A 10 11.28 -6.50 2.09
N GLN A 11 11.92 -5.69 1.24
CA GLN A 11 13.34 -5.32 1.42
C GLN A 11 13.53 -4.48 2.69
N ALA A 12 12.64 -3.52 2.98
CA ALA A 12 12.70 -2.76 4.22
C ALA A 12 12.55 -3.68 5.43
N ALA A 13 11.57 -4.60 5.43
CA ALA A 13 11.39 -5.60 6.49
C ALA A 13 12.66 -6.42 6.70
N HIS A 14 13.23 -6.97 5.63
CA HIS A 14 14.46 -7.75 5.68
C HIS A 14 15.64 -6.97 6.27
N ASN A 15 15.81 -5.69 5.89
CA ASN A 15 16.89 -4.85 6.41
C ASN A 15 16.81 -4.63 7.93
N TYR A 16 15.61 -4.53 8.50
CA TYR A 16 15.42 -4.48 9.95
C TYR A 16 15.79 -5.83 10.59
N GLU A 17 15.31 -6.94 10.03
CA GLU A 17 15.48 -8.30 10.56
C GLU A 17 16.94 -8.77 10.53
N GLU A 18 17.70 -8.41 9.49
CA GLU A 18 19.17 -8.66 9.46
C GLU A 18 19.90 -8.00 10.64
N ARG A 19 19.32 -6.96 11.22
CA ARG A 19 19.84 -6.26 12.41
C ARG A 19 19.18 -6.73 13.70
N GLN A 20 18.46 -7.87 13.67
CA GLN A 20 17.72 -8.43 14.80
C GLN A 20 16.66 -7.47 15.37
N GLN A 21 16.13 -6.60 14.49
CA GLN A 21 15.06 -5.68 14.81
C GLN A 21 13.73 -6.23 14.31
N HIS A 22 12.74 -6.29 15.19
CA HIS A 22 11.43 -6.83 14.85
C HIS A 22 10.54 -5.76 14.17
N VAL A 23 9.86 -6.16 13.10
CA VAL A 23 8.89 -5.31 12.40
C VAL A 23 7.52 -5.95 12.45
N LEU A 24 6.47 -5.12 12.48
CA LEU A 24 5.09 -5.56 12.24
C LEU A 24 4.67 -5.18 10.84
N LEU A 25 4.02 -6.11 10.15
CA LEU A 25 3.45 -5.92 8.83
C LEU A 25 1.93 -5.88 8.91
N ALA A 26 1.33 -4.90 8.26
CA ALA A 26 -0.11 -4.74 8.18
C ALA A 26 -0.58 -4.54 6.74
N LYS A 27 -1.84 -4.88 6.48
CA LYS A 27 -2.50 -4.68 5.18
C LYS A 27 -3.98 -4.43 5.41
N PRO A 28 -4.64 -3.47 4.72
CA PRO A 28 -6.10 -3.30 4.77
C PRO A 28 -6.85 -4.54 4.29
N ALA A 29 -7.89 -4.91 5.01
CA ALA A 29 -8.76 -6.04 4.69
C ALA A 29 -9.85 -5.63 3.69
N ILE A 30 -9.48 -5.16 2.50
CA ILE A 30 -10.44 -4.66 1.50
C ILE A 30 -10.85 -5.73 0.50
N ASP A 31 -10.11 -6.81 0.42
CA ASP A 31 -10.31 -7.75 -0.67
C ASP A 31 -10.92 -9.06 -0.19
N THR A 32 -11.96 -9.50 -0.90
CA THR A 32 -12.56 -10.83 -0.87
C THR A 32 -11.55 -11.96 -1.12
N LYS A 33 -10.35 -11.65 -1.55
CA LYS A 33 -9.22 -12.60 -1.68
C LYS A 33 -8.37 -12.73 -0.42
N GLY A 34 -8.90 -12.38 0.75
CA GLY A 34 -8.51 -12.74 2.12
C GLY A 34 -7.09 -13.18 2.44
N ASP A 35 -6.15 -13.01 1.53
CA ASP A 35 -4.77 -13.40 1.75
C ASP A 35 -4.09 -12.40 2.68
N ALA A 36 -3.89 -12.83 3.90
CA ALA A 36 -3.03 -12.15 4.88
C ALA A 36 -1.54 -12.19 4.44
N THR A 37 -1.31 -12.16 3.12
CA THR A 37 0.01 -12.32 2.53
C THR A 37 0.34 -11.14 1.62
N ILE A 38 1.55 -10.60 1.76
CA ILE A 38 2.16 -9.65 0.84
C ILE A 38 2.97 -10.48 -0.17
N VAL A 39 2.62 -10.39 -1.44
CA VAL A 39 3.32 -11.10 -2.53
C VAL A 39 4.06 -10.10 -3.39
N SER A 40 5.39 -10.28 -3.50
CA SER A 40 6.17 -9.53 -4.48
C SER A 40 6.15 -10.25 -5.84
N ARG A 41 6.29 -9.49 -6.91
CA ARG A 41 6.41 -10.06 -8.26
C ARG A 41 7.70 -10.88 -8.49
N LEU A 42 8.65 -10.76 -7.59
CA LEU A 42 9.88 -11.56 -7.61
C LEU A 42 9.70 -12.93 -6.94
N GLY A 43 8.47 -13.30 -6.56
CA GLY A 43 8.17 -14.59 -5.96
C GLY A 43 8.48 -14.68 -4.47
N VAL A 44 8.79 -13.55 -3.82
CA VAL A 44 8.91 -13.49 -2.35
C VAL A 44 7.54 -13.14 -1.79
N ASP A 45 7.06 -13.95 -0.86
CA ASP A 45 5.81 -13.75 -0.14
C ASP A 45 6.06 -13.72 1.37
N ARG A 46 5.19 -13.02 2.09
CA ARG A 46 5.24 -12.94 3.54
C ARG A 46 3.85 -12.67 4.10
N ASN A 47 3.49 -13.43 5.14
CA ASN A 47 2.27 -13.18 5.89
C ASN A 47 2.36 -11.85 6.63
N VAL A 48 1.24 -11.12 6.70
CA VAL A 48 1.12 -9.95 7.55
C VAL A 48 0.81 -10.37 8.98
N ASP A 49 1.24 -9.58 9.95
CA ASP A 49 0.96 -9.82 11.36
C ASP A 49 -0.51 -9.54 11.71
N PHE A 50 -1.12 -8.59 10.99
CA PHE A 50 -2.55 -8.32 11.14
C PHE A 50 -3.17 -7.64 9.91
N LEU A 51 -4.48 -7.85 9.75
CA LEU A 51 -5.30 -7.16 8.75
C LEU A 51 -6.00 -5.95 9.38
N VAL A 52 -6.01 -4.84 8.66
CA VAL A 52 -6.68 -3.60 9.07
C VAL A 52 -8.08 -3.58 8.48
N THR A 53 -9.08 -3.96 9.29
CA THR A 53 -10.50 -3.85 8.90
C THR A 53 -10.98 -2.40 9.00
N PRO A 54 -12.10 -2.02 8.33
CA PRO A 54 -12.61 -0.65 8.39
C PRO A 54 -12.83 -0.11 9.81
N ASP A 55 -13.26 -0.95 10.74
CA ASP A 55 -13.59 -0.58 12.12
C ASP A 55 -12.40 -0.75 13.09
N LEU A 56 -11.25 -1.25 12.62
CA LEU A 56 -10.10 -1.52 13.47
C LEU A 56 -9.42 -0.21 13.89
N ASN A 57 -9.18 -0.08 15.20
CA ASN A 57 -8.29 0.97 15.70
C ASN A 57 -6.83 0.53 15.51
N LEU A 58 -6.17 1.12 14.52
CA LEU A 58 -4.82 0.75 14.11
C LEU A 58 -3.80 0.95 15.24
N ARG A 59 -3.87 2.10 15.96
CA ARG A 59 -2.95 2.38 17.05
C ARG A 59 -3.13 1.41 18.24
N ALA A 60 -4.37 1.19 18.66
CA ALA A 60 -4.64 0.27 19.78
C ALA A 60 -4.17 -1.16 19.45
N THR A 61 -4.39 -1.63 18.22
CA THR A 61 -3.91 -2.93 17.76
C THR A 61 -2.39 -3.00 17.75
N PHE A 62 -1.72 -1.99 17.21
CA PHE A 62 -0.27 -1.89 17.21
C PHE A 62 0.30 -1.95 18.65
N VAL A 63 -0.20 -1.11 19.54
CA VAL A 63 0.27 -1.04 20.94
C VAL A 63 0.12 -2.37 21.65
N LYS A 64 -1.00 -3.07 21.44
CA LYS A 64 -1.22 -4.42 21.99
C LYS A 64 -0.19 -5.41 21.47
N LEU A 65 -0.03 -5.51 20.14
CA LEU A 65 0.92 -6.44 19.52
C LEU A 65 2.37 -6.15 19.93
N ALA A 66 2.74 -4.88 20.00
CA ALA A 66 4.07 -4.45 20.44
C ALA A 66 4.33 -4.81 21.92
N ALA A 67 3.32 -4.66 22.79
CA ALA A 67 3.42 -5.06 24.19
C ALA A 67 3.50 -6.59 24.35
N ASP A 68 2.73 -7.34 23.58
CA ASP A 68 2.77 -8.80 23.57
C ASP A 68 4.16 -9.27 23.11
N HIS A 69 4.69 -8.74 22.02
CA HIS A 69 6.02 -9.05 21.52
C HIS A 69 7.13 -8.73 22.55
N LEU A 70 7.06 -7.57 23.19
CA LEU A 70 8.02 -7.17 24.21
C LEU A 70 8.00 -8.14 25.41
N ARG A 71 6.80 -8.54 25.85
CA ARG A 71 6.64 -9.51 26.96
C ARG A 71 7.23 -10.87 26.61
N ASP A 72 7.01 -11.35 25.37
CA ASP A 72 7.36 -12.70 24.97
C ASP A 72 8.85 -12.83 24.58
N THR A 73 9.46 -11.77 24.07
CA THR A 73 10.85 -11.78 23.55
C THR A 73 11.82 -10.88 24.30
N GLY A 74 11.34 -9.93 25.09
CA GLY A 74 12.15 -8.88 25.71
C GLY A 74 12.61 -7.79 24.72
N ALA A 75 12.22 -7.86 23.44
CA ALA A 75 12.60 -6.92 22.40
C ALA A 75 11.43 -6.01 22.00
N LYS A 76 11.73 -4.77 21.60
CA LYS A 76 10.73 -3.82 21.10
C LYS A 76 10.47 -4.02 19.61
N VAL A 77 9.27 -3.67 19.16
CA VAL A 77 8.96 -3.50 17.74
C VAL A 77 9.67 -2.24 17.25
N SER A 78 10.39 -2.36 16.13
CA SER A 78 11.26 -1.29 15.60
C SER A 78 10.64 -0.53 14.42
N CYS A 79 9.63 -1.11 13.74
CA CYS A 79 8.96 -0.45 12.62
C CYS A 79 7.59 -1.09 12.37
N LEU A 80 6.62 -0.28 11.91
CA LEU A 80 5.37 -0.74 11.31
C LEU A 80 5.42 -0.53 9.80
N LEU A 81 5.22 -1.59 9.04
CA LEU A 81 5.16 -1.58 7.57
C LEU A 81 3.72 -1.84 7.12
N ILE A 82 3.16 -0.95 6.30
CA ILE A 82 1.77 -1.08 5.82
C ILE A 82 1.77 -1.17 4.29
N ASP A 83 1.30 -2.30 3.73
CA ASP A 83 1.06 -2.43 2.29
C ASP A 83 -0.35 -1.97 1.94
N GLU A 84 -0.55 -1.56 0.68
CA GLU A 84 -1.82 -1.07 0.11
C GLU A 84 -2.48 0.03 0.98
N ALA A 85 -1.65 0.91 1.56
CA ALA A 85 -2.07 1.95 2.51
C ALA A 85 -3.07 2.97 1.95
N GLN A 86 -3.27 3.03 0.61
CA GLN A 86 -4.31 3.85 -0.01
C GLN A 86 -5.72 3.49 0.48
N PHE A 87 -5.90 2.26 0.95
CA PHE A 87 -7.18 1.77 1.43
C PHE A 87 -7.44 2.03 2.92
N LEU A 88 -6.50 2.59 3.64
CA LEU A 88 -6.75 3.06 5.00
C LEU A 88 -7.79 4.18 5.00
N SER A 89 -8.60 4.24 6.05
CA SER A 89 -9.41 5.42 6.31
C SER A 89 -8.54 6.61 6.72
N ARG A 90 -9.10 7.82 6.65
CA ARG A 90 -8.44 9.05 7.12
C ARG A 90 -8.00 8.92 8.58
N ASP A 91 -8.89 8.39 9.44
CA ASP A 91 -8.62 8.19 10.86
C ASP A 91 -7.51 7.16 11.11
N GLN A 92 -7.46 6.09 10.31
CA GLN A 92 -6.38 5.09 10.42
C GLN A 92 -5.02 5.65 10.01
N VAL A 93 -4.97 6.57 9.04
CA VAL A 93 -3.75 7.30 8.70
C VAL A 93 -3.33 8.24 9.83
N ASP A 94 -4.27 8.93 10.49
CA ASP A 94 -3.98 9.74 11.68
C ASP A 94 -3.45 8.88 12.84
N GLN A 95 -4.00 7.67 13.01
CA GLN A 95 -3.51 6.71 14.00
C GLN A 95 -2.09 6.20 13.65
N ALA A 96 -1.77 6.03 12.36
CA ALA A 96 -0.41 5.70 11.93
C ALA A 96 0.60 6.81 12.30
N LEU A 97 0.22 8.09 12.12
CA LEU A 97 1.02 9.21 12.60
C LEU A 97 1.17 9.20 14.13
N GLN A 98 0.09 8.90 14.87
CA GLN A 98 0.16 8.76 16.33
C GLN A 98 1.12 7.66 16.76
N ILE A 99 1.17 6.52 16.07
CA ILE A 99 2.17 5.47 16.32
C ILE A 99 3.58 6.05 16.15
N ALA A 100 3.83 6.73 15.04
CA ALA A 100 5.14 7.29 14.76
C ALA A 100 5.61 8.29 15.82
N VAL A 101 4.69 9.12 16.33
CA VAL A 101 5.03 10.24 17.24
C VAL A 101 4.96 9.83 18.72
N LEU A 102 3.95 9.06 19.11
CA LEU A 102 3.69 8.78 20.53
C LEU A 102 4.33 7.47 21.00
N GLU A 103 4.50 6.50 20.11
CA GLU A 103 5.18 5.23 20.41
C GLU A 103 6.66 5.27 20.00
N ASP A 104 7.10 6.33 19.32
CA ASP A 104 8.47 6.51 18.78
C ASP A 104 8.88 5.34 17.86
N VAL A 105 7.94 4.86 17.03
CA VAL A 105 8.15 3.76 16.10
C VAL A 105 7.90 4.22 14.67
N PRO A 106 8.90 4.18 13.77
CA PRO A 106 8.72 4.52 12.37
C PRO A 106 7.57 3.75 11.71
N VAL A 107 6.75 4.44 10.91
CA VAL A 107 5.70 3.84 10.09
C VAL A 107 6.00 4.08 8.63
N LEU A 108 6.16 3.00 7.86
CA LEU A 108 6.38 3.04 6.41
C LEU A 108 5.11 2.57 5.69
N ALA A 109 4.41 3.49 5.04
CA ALA A 109 3.17 3.23 4.33
C ALA A 109 3.40 3.16 2.81
N TYR A 110 3.14 2.02 2.21
CA TYR A 110 3.28 1.77 0.78
C TYR A 110 1.91 1.73 0.11
N GLY A 111 1.74 2.47 -0.98
CA GLY A 111 0.45 2.56 -1.65
C GLY A 111 0.52 3.20 -3.02
N ILE A 112 -0.64 3.34 -3.65
CA ILE A 112 -0.83 4.09 -4.89
C ILE A 112 -1.56 5.40 -4.58
N ARG A 113 -1.22 6.46 -5.31
CA ARG A 113 -1.78 7.80 -5.08
C ARG A 113 -3.22 7.93 -5.54
N THR A 114 -3.50 7.44 -6.74
CA THR A 114 -4.79 7.61 -7.42
C THR A 114 -5.30 6.28 -7.97
N ASP A 115 -6.61 6.21 -8.16
CA ASP A 115 -7.27 5.15 -8.90
C ASP A 115 -7.03 5.28 -10.43
N PHE A 116 -7.69 4.43 -11.21
CA PHE A 116 -7.59 4.42 -12.67
C PHE A 116 -8.28 5.61 -13.35
N LEU A 117 -9.16 6.34 -12.64
CA LEU A 117 -9.79 7.59 -13.08
C LEU A 117 -9.00 8.83 -12.66
N THR A 118 -7.82 8.65 -12.06
CA THR A 118 -6.95 9.71 -11.51
C THR A 118 -7.48 10.38 -10.24
N ASN A 119 -8.53 9.84 -9.61
CA ASN A 119 -9.03 10.32 -8.32
C ASN A 119 -8.16 9.80 -7.17
N GLY A 120 -7.88 10.65 -6.20
CA GLY A 120 -7.11 10.26 -5.03
C GLY A 120 -7.87 9.31 -4.12
N PHE A 121 -7.20 8.30 -3.58
CA PHE A 121 -7.76 7.48 -2.52
C PHE A 121 -7.77 8.26 -1.19
N PRO A 122 -8.80 8.10 -0.33
CA PRO A 122 -8.87 8.81 0.94
C PRO A 122 -7.63 8.66 1.82
N GLY A 123 -7.12 7.44 1.98
CA GLY A 123 -5.89 7.16 2.73
C GLY A 123 -4.67 7.84 2.11
N SER A 124 -4.51 7.77 0.79
CA SER A 124 -3.39 8.41 0.09
C SER A 124 -3.43 9.93 0.19
N LEU A 125 -4.60 10.56 0.07
CA LEU A 125 -4.74 12.00 0.24
C LEU A 125 -4.32 12.41 1.64
N ARG A 126 -4.74 11.65 2.68
CA ARG A 126 -4.35 11.95 4.05
C ARG A 126 -2.85 11.73 4.29
N LEU A 127 -2.26 10.67 3.74
CA LEU A 127 -0.81 10.45 3.80
C LEU A 127 -0.03 11.61 3.17
N LEU A 128 -0.47 12.13 2.02
CA LEU A 128 0.15 13.29 1.37
C LEU A 128 0.06 14.57 2.22
N GLU A 129 -0.98 14.71 3.05
CA GLU A 129 -1.15 15.88 3.94
C GLU A 129 -0.22 15.86 5.16
N ILE A 130 0.04 14.67 5.73
CA ILE A 130 0.66 14.57 7.07
C ILE A 130 1.96 13.75 7.14
N ALA A 131 2.38 13.08 6.07
CA ALA A 131 3.62 12.29 6.09
C ALA A 131 4.84 13.18 6.31
N HIS A 132 5.76 12.75 7.18
CA HIS A 132 7.03 13.44 7.42
C HIS A 132 7.95 13.40 6.21
N SER A 133 7.85 12.35 5.38
CA SER A 133 8.65 12.16 4.18
C SER A 133 7.83 11.42 3.13
N LEU A 134 8.04 11.78 1.87
CA LEU A 134 7.39 11.16 0.72
C LEU A 134 8.47 10.66 -0.25
N GLU A 135 8.40 9.38 -0.61
CA GLU A 135 9.28 8.76 -1.59
C GLU A 135 8.46 8.23 -2.77
N GLU A 136 8.91 8.53 -3.97
CA GLU A 136 8.27 8.06 -5.19
C GLU A 136 9.02 6.86 -5.78
N LEU A 137 8.38 5.70 -5.79
CA LEU A 137 8.86 4.53 -6.51
C LEU A 137 8.52 4.67 -8.01
N LYS A 138 9.52 4.99 -8.80
CA LYS A 138 9.37 5.28 -10.23
C LYS A 138 9.03 4.03 -11.03
N THR A 139 8.15 4.19 -12.03
CA THR A 139 7.88 3.18 -13.05
C THR A 139 7.86 3.82 -14.43
N ILE A 140 7.99 2.99 -15.47
CA ILE A 140 8.15 3.44 -16.85
C ILE A 140 6.90 3.07 -17.64
N CYS A 141 6.38 4.02 -18.40
CA CYS A 141 5.33 3.83 -19.38
C CYS A 141 5.85 3.06 -20.60
N ARG A 142 4.99 2.37 -21.33
CA ARG A 142 5.31 1.68 -22.60
C ARG A 142 6.02 2.56 -23.63
N CYS A 143 5.84 3.88 -23.58
CA CYS A 143 6.52 4.84 -24.47
C CYS A 143 7.89 5.32 -23.94
N GLY A 144 8.41 4.74 -22.85
CA GLY A 144 9.68 5.09 -22.23
C GLY A 144 9.66 6.27 -21.27
N ARG A 145 8.53 7.04 -21.18
CA ARG A 145 8.39 8.15 -20.24
C ARG A 145 8.06 7.65 -18.83
N LYS A 146 8.26 8.49 -17.82
CA LYS A 146 7.81 8.22 -16.45
C LYS A 146 6.31 7.99 -16.43
N ALA A 147 5.87 6.84 -15.91
CA ALA A 147 4.46 6.56 -15.69
C ALA A 147 3.97 7.24 -14.41
N MET A 148 2.73 7.75 -14.45
CA MET A 148 2.11 8.46 -13.33
C MET A 148 0.73 7.92 -12.98
N PHE A 149 0.04 7.29 -13.93
CA PHE A 149 -1.31 6.79 -13.80
C PHE A 149 -1.38 5.28 -14.01
N ASN A 150 -2.39 4.64 -13.42
CA ASN A 150 -2.70 3.24 -13.64
C ASN A 150 -4.00 3.17 -14.43
N ALA A 151 -3.92 2.91 -15.73
CA ALA A 151 -5.09 2.68 -16.57
C ALA A 151 -5.63 1.26 -16.36
N ARG A 152 -6.95 1.11 -16.25
CA ARG A 152 -7.62 -0.18 -16.12
C ARG A 152 -7.94 -0.76 -17.49
N LYS A 153 -7.76 -2.07 -17.63
CA LYS A 153 -8.23 -2.84 -18.78
C LYS A 153 -9.22 -3.89 -18.32
N ALA A 154 -10.30 -4.04 -19.08
CA ALA A 154 -11.24 -5.13 -18.96
C ALA A 154 -11.24 -5.90 -20.28
N ASN A 155 -11.01 -7.21 -20.23
CA ASN A 155 -10.88 -8.06 -21.42
C ASN A 155 -9.87 -7.53 -22.47
N GLY A 156 -8.79 -6.88 -21.99
CA GLY A 156 -7.72 -6.32 -22.84
C GLY A 156 -7.95 -4.89 -23.34
N GLU A 157 -9.16 -4.33 -23.22
CA GLU A 157 -9.49 -2.98 -23.64
C GLU A 157 -9.43 -1.99 -22.49
N PHE A 158 -8.98 -0.74 -22.73
CA PHE A 158 -8.98 0.31 -21.73
C PHE A 158 -10.38 0.77 -21.39
N ILE A 159 -10.65 0.93 -20.09
CA ILE A 159 -11.92 1.46 -19.58
C ILE A 159 -11.65 2.66 -18.67
N PHE A 160 -12.48 3.70 -18.82
CA PHE A 160 -12.36 4.97 -18.08
C PHE A 160 -13.66 5.33 -17.35
N ASP A 161 -14.45 4.32 -17.01
CA ASP A 161 -15.67 4.42 -16.21
C ASP A 161 -15.76 3.26 -15.20
N GLY A 162 -16.72 3.35 -14.27
CA GLY A 162 -16.99 2.30 -13.28
C GLY A 162 -16.43 2.57 -11.89
N ALA A 163 -16.63 1.61 -10.98
CA ALA A 163 -16.26 1.73 -9.58
C ALA A 163 -14.73 1.77 -9.37
N GLN A 164 -14.30 2.44 -8.31
CA GLN A 164 -12.88 2.60 -7.94
C GLN A 164 -12.18 1.25 -7.75
N VAL A 165 -12.84 0.29 -7.15
CA VAL A 165 -12.37 -1.09 -6.97
C VAL A 165 -13.10 -2.00 -7.98
N ALA A 166 -12.37 -2.87 -8.68
CA ALA A 166 -12.98 -3.81 -9.61
C ALA A 166 -13.77 -4.87 -8.86
N ILE A 167 -14.97 -5.18 -9.36
CA ILE A 167 -15.82 -6.26 -8.86
C ILE A 167 -15.45 -7.56 -9.60
N ASP A 168 -15.53 -8.69 -8.91
CA ASP A 168 -15.19 -10.02 -9.44
C ASP A 168 -15.96 -10.40 -10.72
N GLY A 169 -15.30 -11.15 -11.60
CA GLY A 169 -15.92 -11.78 -12.77
C GLY A 169 -15.47 -11.29 -14.16
N VAL A 170 -14.64 -10.25 -14.21
CA VAL A 170 -14.04 -9.74 -15.47
C VAL A 170 -12.53 -9.85 -15.37
N ASP A 171 -11.86 -10.23 -16.46
CA ASP A 171 -10.39 -10.19 -16.52
C ASP A 171 -9.91 -8.73 -16.48
N VAL A 172 -9.64 -8.26 -15.26
CA VAL A 172 -9.21 -6.89 -14.99
C VAL A 172 -7.71 -6.85 -14.81
N THR A 173 -7.05 -6.08 -15.66
CA THR A 173 -5.62 -5.78 -15.56
C THR A 173 -5.36 -4.27 -15.47
N TYR A 174 -4.15 -3.91 -15.09
CA TYR A 174 -3.76 -2.50 -15.00
C TYR A 174 -2.42 -2.26 -15.69
N GLU A 175 -2.36 -1.18 -16.45
CA GLU A 175 -1.14 -0.73 -17.12
C GLU A 175 -0.72 0.64 -16.59
N SER A 176 0.59 0.77 -16.27
CA SER A 176 1.14 2.05 -15.81
C SER A 176 1.47 2.95 -16.99
N LEU A 177 0.82 4.09 -17.10
CA LEU A 177 0.94 5.02 -18.22
C LEU A 177 1.46 6.40 -17.79
N CYS A 178 2.21 7.06 -18.70
CA CYS A 178 2.46 8.49 -18.58
C CYS A 178 1.17 9.29 -18.92
N PRO A 179 1.07 10.58 -18.52
CA PRO A 179 -0.11 11.38 -18.81
C PRO A 179 -0.48 11.43 -20.29
N HIS A 180 0.51 11.56 -21.18
CA HIS A 180 0.25 11.58 -22.61
C HIS A 180 -0.43 10.29 -23.10
N CYS A 181 0.12 9.12 -22.77
CA CYS A 181 -0.48 7.85 -23.19
C CYS A 181 -1.84 7.60 -22.54
N TYR A 182 -2.00 7.99 -21.26
CA TYR A 182 -3.27 7.87 -20.55
C TYR A 182 -4.39 8.67 -21.23
N PHE A 183 -4.16 9.95 -21.54
CA PHE A 183 -5.17 10.79 -22.19
C PHE A 183 -5.40 10.40 -23.64
N HIS A 184 -4.38 9.90 -24.35
CA HIS A 184 -4.56 9.36 -25.70
C HIS A 184 -5.53 8.16 -25.66
N GLU A 185 -5.31 7.16 -24.79
CA GLU A 185 -6.23 6.02 -24.68
C GLU A 185 -7.65 6.47 -24.29
N LYS A 186 -7.77 7.40 -23.36
CA LYS A 186 -9.07 7.96 -22.93
C LYS A 186 -9.81 8.69 -24.03
N SER A 187 -9.12 9.23 -25.03
CA SER A 187 -9.75 9.95 -26.14
C SER A 187 -10.27 9.06 -27.26
N ILE A 188 -9.85 7.78 -27.28
CA ILE A 188 -10.21 6.81 -28.32
C ILE A 188 -11.09 5.67 -27.78
N SER A 189 -11.33 5.61 -26.46
CA SER A 189 -12.29 4.73 -25.78
C SER A 189 -13.65 5.42 -25.72
#